data_6cd0fefa5a87df14d1c6ab7ccf806714
#
_entry.id   6cd0fefa5a87df14d1c6ab7ccf806714
#
_cell.length_a   1.000
_cell.length_b   1.000
_cell.length_c   1.000
_cell.angle_alpha   90.00
_cell.angle_beta   90.00
_cell.angle_gamma   90.00
#
_symmetry.space_group_name_H-M   'P 1'
#
loop_
_entity.id
_entity.type
_entity.pdbx_description
1 polymer ?
#
loop_
_entity_poly.entity_id
_entity_poly.type
_entity_poly.pdbx_seq_one_letter_code
_entity_poly.pdbx_strand_id
1 'polypeptide(L)'
;MFDKYLVTGATGFLGRAVAEELVRRKAQVHALVLHDDPCINLLPKEVHTVIGDVCDKGSLSDFFADADSRTCVIHCAGIVSVASRPGPRLYQVNVGGTWRVLRQCMAHDVGKMVYVSSVHAIPEKPKGCIITEDCEFSPGLVDGDYAKSKAAATELVFDAAERGLNASIVLPSGIIGPGDLQGGSFTSMAKSFLAGKLPLAVRGGYDFVDVRDVANGILACSESGEPGKGYILSGCYVTIRRMLQLVGKAAKLKYRPICLPLGLARLAAPYYERRSLRERKPLFFTPYSVSVLASNGQFSHAAASERFAYQPRPIEETLGDMTAWLLEQRKKDEV
;
A
#
# COMPACT_ATOMS: atom_id res chain seq x y z
N MET A 1 -15.76 -17.33 -6.47
CA MET A 1 -14.35 -17.51 -6.03
C MET A 1 -13.61 -18.17 -7.19
N PHE A 2 -12.41 -17.71 -7.54
CA PHE A 2 -11.57 -18.27 -8.59
C PHE A 2 -10.87 -19.54 -8.10
N ASP A 3 -10.49 -20.44 -9.03
CA ASP A 3 -9.80 -21.69 -8.70
C ASP A 3 -8.36 -21.40 -8.26
N LYS A 4 -7.72 -20.39 -8.88
CA LYS A 4 -6.32 -20.01 -8.64
C LYS A 4 -6.18 -18.50 -8.50
N TYR A 5 -5.33 -18.08 -7.58
CA TYR A 5 -4.92 -16.68 -7.40
C TYR A 5 -3.42 -16.52 -7.66
N LEU A 6 -3.08 -15.63 -8.59
CA LEU A 6 -1.70 -15.20 -8.85
C LEU A 6 -1.46 -13.87 -8.14
N VAL A 7 -0.57 -13.86 -7.17
CA VAL A 7 -0.29 -12.66 -6.35
C VAL A 7 1.13 -12.18 -6.61
N THR A 8 1.28 -10.97 -7.13
CA THR A 8 2.59 -10.31 -7.22
C THR A 8 2.81 -9.41 -6.01
N GLY A 9 4.05 -9.28 -5.56
CA GLY A 9 4.36 -8.51 -4.34
C GLY A 9 3.85 -9.16 -3.05
N ALA A 10 3.69 -10.48 -3.05
CA ALA A 10 3.15 -11.26 -1.93
C ALA A 10 4.02 -11.20 -0.67
N THR A 11 5.31 -10.93 -0.78
CA THR A 11 6.24 -10.76 0.35
C THR A 11 6.18 -9.39 1.00
N GLY A 12 5.54 -8.41 0.33
CA GLY A 12 5.28 -7.07 0.87
C GLY A 12 4.22 -7.06 1.97
N PHE A 13 4.10 -5.95 2.69
CA PHE A 13 3.16 -5.80 3.80
C PHE A 13 1.70 -6.15 3.43
N LEU A 14 1.16 -5.52 2.38
CA LEU A 14 -0.20 -5.78 1.92
C LEU A 14 -0.33 -7.13 1.21
N GLY A 15 0.61 -7.45 0.30
CA GLY A 15 0.53 -8.68 -0.48
C GLY A 15 0.56 -9.93 0.39
N ARG A 16 1.30 -9.89 1.52
CA ARG A 16 1.31 -10.97 2.50
C ARG A 16 -0.03 -11.10 3.22
N ALA A 17 -0.63 -10.01 3.64
CA ALA A 17 -1.97 -10.03 4.25
C ALA A 17 -3.03 -10.60 3.28
N VAL A 18 -2.92 -10.28 1.99
CA VAL A 18 -3.77 -10.87 0.94
C VAL A 18 -3.52 -12.38 0.80
N ALA A 19 -2.26 -12.82 0.75
CA ALA A 19 -1.92 -14.24 0.65
C ALA A 19 -2.39 -15.05 1.88
N GLU A 20 -2.19 -14.51 3.08
CA GLU A 20 -2.66 -15.10 4.34
C GLU A 20 -4.19 -15.27 4.35
N GLU A 21 -4.93 -14.25 3.91
CA GLU A 21 -6.39 -14.28 3.86
C GLU A 21 -6.90 -15.26 2.79
N LEU A 22 -6.25 -15.35 1.63
CA LEU A 22 -6.57 -16.33 0.59
C LEU A 22 -6.35 -17.76 1.08
N VAL A 23 -5.24 -18.03 1.76
CA VAL A 23 -4.97 -19.35 2.37
C VAL A 23 -6.02 -19.68 3.43
N ARG A 24 -6.40 -18.71 4.28
CA ARG A 24 -7.48 -18.88 5.26
C ARG A 24 -8.81 -19.26 4.60
N ARG A 25 -9.08 -18.75 3.38
CA ARG A 25 -10.23 -19.11 2.56
C ARG A 25 -10.05 -20.40 1.75
N LYS A 26 -8.92 -21.10 1.94
CA LYS A 26 -8.56 -22.35 1.24
C LYS A 26 -8.43 -22.19 -0.28
N ALA A 27 -8.07 -20.99 -0.75
CA ALA A 27 -7.79 -20.74 -2.14
C ALA A 27 -6.40 -21.25 -2.54
N GLN A 28 -6.24 -21.66 -3.81
CA GLN A 28 -4.92 -21.97 -4.36
C GLN A 28 -4.19 -20.66 -4.68
N VAL A 29 -3.02 -20.44 -4.04
CA VAL A 29 -2.26 -19.19 -4.15
C VAL A 29 -0.88 -19.45 -4.73
N HIS A 30 -0.56 -18.76 -5.82
CA HIS A 30 0.78 -18.69 -6.40
C HIS A 30 1.32 -17.28 -6.22
N ALA A 31 2.51 -17.14 -5.66
CA ALA A 31 3.16 -15.87 -5.38
C ALA A 31 4.40 -15.68 -6.23
N LEU A 32 4.47 -14.56 -6.97
CA LEU A 32 5.70 -14.15 -7.62
C LEU A 32 6.60 -13.48 -6.59
N VAL A 33 7.79 -14.00 -6.36
CA VAL A 33 8.74 -13.55 -5.34
C VAL A 33 10.13 -13.31 -5.95
N LEU A 34 10.85 -12.29 -5.48
CA LEU A 34 12.21 -12.03 -5.94
C LEU A 34 13.17 -13.11 -5.44
N HIS A 35 14.23 -13.42 -6.19
CA HIS A 35 15.20 -14.49 -5.90
C HIS A 35 15.77 -14.41 -4.47
N ASP A 36 16.16 -13.22 -4.02
CA ASP A 36 16.83 -13.02 -2.73
C ASP A 36 15.93 -12.27 -1.73
N ASP A 37 14.61 -12.45 -1.82
CA ASP A 37 13.70 -11.76 -0.91
C ASP A 37 13.73 -12.43 0.48
N PRO A 38 14.20 -11.73 1.53
CA PRO A 38 14.31 -12.29 2.88
C PRO A 38 12.96 -12.64 3.50
N CYS A 39 11.86 -12.15 2.93
CA CYS A 39 10.51 -12.35 3.44
C CYS A 39 9.80 -13.57 2.82
N ILE A 40 10.44 -14.34 1.94
CA ILE A 40 9.84 -15.56 1.34
C ILE A 40 9.37 -16.55 2.43
N ASN A 41 10.22 -16.78 3.44
CA ASN A 41 9.93 -17.72 4.54
C ASN A 41 8.81 -17.24 5.48
N LEU A 42 8.29 -16.03 5.29
CA LEU A 42 7.19 -15.46 6.07
C LEU A 42 5.84 -15.69 5.41
N LEU A 43 5.81 -16.17 4.17
CA LEU A 43 4.58 -16.59 3.52
C LEU A 43 4.04 -17.88 4.13
N PRO A 44 2.71 -18.07 4.17
CA PRO A 44 2.12 -19.36 4.55
C PRO A 44 2.70 -20.50 3.69
N LYS A 45 2.88 -21.66 4.29
CA LYS A 45 3.48 -22.84 3.61
C LYS A 45 2.64 -23.35 2.45
N GLU A 46 1.36 -23.04 2.45
CA GLU A 46 0.39 -23.40 1.41
C GLU A 46 0.53 -22.53 0.15
N VAL A 47 1.27 -21.43 0.23
CA VAL A 47 1.52 -20.55 -0.93
C VAL A 47 2.60 -21.17 -1.81
N HIS A 48 2.26 -21.43 -3.06
CA HIS A 48 3.25 -21.86 -4.06
C HIS A 48 4.06 -20.65 -4.53
N THR A 49 5.37 -20.65 -4.27
CA THR A 49 6.25 -19.55 -4.67
C THR A 49 6.89 -19.80 -6.03
N VAL A 50 6.84 -18.79 -6.92
CA VAL A 50 7.53 -18.74 -8.20
C VAL A 50 8.54 -17.61 -8.14
N ILE A 51 9.81 -17.95 -8.40
CA ILE A 51 10.88 -16.94 -8.41
C ILE A 51 10.80 -16.09 -9.66
N GLY A 52 10.76 -14.77 -9.51
CA GLY A 52 10.74 -13.86 -10.65
C GLY A 52 10.59 -12.39 -10.29
N ASP A 53 10.74 -11.52 -11.27
CA ASP A 53 10.58 -10.06 -11.17
C ASP A 53 9.54 -9.59 -12.20
N VAL A 54 8.60 -8.75 -11.80
CA VAL A 54 7.63 -8.11 -12.70
C VAL A 54 8.30 -7.31 -13.83
N CYS A 55 9.57 -6.97 -13.67
CA CYS A 55 10.37 -6.33 -14.69
C CYS A 55 10.98 -7.30 -15.71
N ASP A 56 10.96 -8.60 -15.44
CA ASP A 56 11.47 -9.64 -16.34
C ASP A 56 10.35 -10.39 -17.04
N LYS A 57 10.38 -10.37 -18.39
CA LYS A 57 9.38 -11.03 -19.22
C LYS A 57 9.43 -12.56 -19.08
N GLY A 58 10.61 -13.14 -18.92
CA GLY A 58 10.79 -14.60 -18.82
C GLY A 58 10.14 -15.15 -17.58
N SER A 59 10.44 -14.57 -16.43
CA SER A 59 9.86 -14.98 -15.14
C SER A 59 8.32 -14.79 -15.06
N LEU A 60 7.78 -13.79 -15.76
CA LEU A 60 6.33 -13.64 -15.87
C LEU A 60 5.69 -14.73 -16.74
N SER A 61 6.35 -15.18 -17.80
CA SER A 61 5.85 -16.29 -18.61
C SER A 61 5.68 -17.58 -17.81
N ASP A 62 6.65 -17.90 -16.97
CA ASP A 62 6.59 -19.07 -16.07
C ASP A 62 5.50 -18.90 -15.00
N PHE A 63 5.38 -17.71 -14.44
CA PHE A 63 4.37 -17.41 -13.43
C PHE A 63 2.94 -17.51 -13.95
N PHE A 64 2.71 -17.23 -15.24
CA PHE A 64 1.41 -17.29 -15.90
C PHE A 64 1.18 -18.57 -16.69
N ALA A 65 2.12 -19.52 -16.73
CA ALA A 65 2.08 -20.69 -17.62
C ALA A 65 0.74 -21.46 -17.60
N ASP A 66 0.14 -21.61 -16.41
CA ASP A 66 -1.13 -22.31 -16.21
C ASP A 66 -2.28 -21.34 -15.88
N ALA A 67 -2.19 -20.08 -16.26
CA ALA A 67 -3.26 -19.12 -16.05
C ALA A 67 -4.35 -19.25 -17.15
N ASP A 68 -5.59 -19.10 -16.76
CA ASP A 68 -6.77 -19.20 -17.62
C ASP A 68 -7.93 -18.32 -17.11
N SER A 69 -9.11 -18.46 -17.69
CA SER A 69 -10.33 -17.73 -17.30
C SER A 69 -10.83 -18.02 -15.88
N ARG A 70 -10.29 -19.02 -15.18
CA ARG A 70 -10.59 -19.33 -13.77
C ARG A 70 -9.53 -18.79 -12.81
N THR A 71 -8.56 -18.05 -13.35
CA THR A 71 -7.48 -17.44 -12.61
C THR A 71 -7.80 -15.98 -12.28
N CYS A 72 -7.55 -15.57 -11.02
CA CYS A 72 -7.56 -14.17 -10.61
C CYS A 72 -6.14 -13.69 -10.35
N VAL A 73 -5.77 -12.56 -10.93
CA VAL A 73 -4.47 -11.90 -10.69
C VAL A 73 -4.65 -10.74 -9.71
N ILE A 74 -3.94 -10.77 -8.58
CA ILE A 74 -3.88 -9.66 -7.63
C ILE A 74 -2.49 -9.02 -7.72
N HIS A 75 -2.43 -7.82 -8.30
CA HIS A 75 -1.17 -7.14 -8.56
C HIS A 75 -0.86 -6.12 -7.45
N CYS A 76 -0.14 -6.59 -6.41
CA CYS A 76 0.34 -5.77 -5.30
C CYS A 76 1.78 -5.28 -5.48
N ALA A 77 2.54 -5.84 -6.44
CA ALA A 77 3.93 -5.44 -6.66
C ALA A 77 4.04 -3.96 -7.01
N GLY A 78 4.86 -3.24 -6.26
CA GLY A 78 5.10 -1.83 -6.47
C GLY A 78 6.04 -1.27 -5.43
N ILE A 79 6.80 -0.25 -5.82
CA ILE A 79 7.67 0.49 -4.91
C ILE A 79 6.90 1.68 -4.35
N VAL A 80 6.82 1.76 -3.03
CA VAL A 80 6.34 2.95 -2.31
C VAL A 80 7.53 3.81 -1.93
N SER A 81 7.50 5.09 -2.27
CA SER A 81 8.60 6.00 -1.93
C SER A 81 8.07 7.35 -1.48
N VAL A 82 8.59 7.81 -0.36
CA VAL A 82 8.39 9.19 0.13
C VAL A 82 9.61 10.08 -0.17
N ALA A 83 10.60 9.57 -0.90
CA ALA A 83 11.77 10.34 -1.34
C ALA A 83 11.36 11.42 -2.35
N SER A 84 11.97 12.60 -2.24
CA SER A 84 11.76 13.70 -3.19
C SER A 84 12.28 13.38 -4.60
N ARG A 85 13.24 12.48 -4.71
CA ARG A 85 13.83 12.00 -5.98
C ARG A 85 14.10 10.50 -5.88
N PRO A 86 13.08 9.66 -6.08
CA PRO A 86 13.28 8.21 -6.14
C PRO A 86 14.08 7.85 -7.40
N GLY A 87 14.82 6.74 -7.34
CA GLY A 87 15.56 6.24 -8.50
C GLY A 87 14.66 5.74 -9.63
N PRO A 88 15.22 5.48 -10.83
CA PRO A 88 14.48 5.07 -12.03
C PRO A 88 13.72 3.74 -11.84
N ARG A 89 14.15 2.91 -10.90
CA ARG A 89 13.48 1.63 -10.60
C ARG A 89 12.01 1.82 -10.18
N LEU A 90 11.64 2.97 -9.61
CA LEU A 90 10.24 3.28 -9.28
C LEU A 90 9.32 3.12 -10.50
N TYR A 91 9.65 3.80 -11.60
CA TYR A 91 8.87 3.72 -12.84
C TYR A 91 9.00 2.38 -13.54
N GLN A 92 10.18 1.76 -13.52
CA GLN A 92 10.39 0.44 -14.10
C GLN A 92 9.48 -0.61 -13.47
N VAL A 93 9.32 -0.58 -12.13
CA VAL A 93 8.45 -1.52 -11.40
C VAL A 93 7.00 -1.08 -11.50
N ASN A 94 6.67 0.15 -11.09
CA ASN A 94 5.27 0.56 -10.94
C ASN A 94 4.54 0.69 -12.28
N VAL A 95 5.20 1.17 -13.31
CA VAL A 95 4.59 1.35 -14.66
C VAL A 95 4.97 0.20 -15.57
N GLY A 96 6.26 -0.05 -15.75
CA GLY A 96 6.74 -1.10 -16.65
C GLY A 96 6.34 -2.51 -16.18
N GLY A 97 6.41 -2.78 -14.87
CA GLY A 97 5.96 -4.04 -14.27
C GLY A 97 4.47 -4.24 -14.47
N THR A 98 3.65 -3.23 -14.14
CA THR A 98 2.19 -3.29 -14.34
C THR A 98 1.83 -3.53 -15.80
N TRP A 99 2.46 -2.83 -16.74
CA TRP A 99 2.25 -3.04 -18.17
C TRP A 99 2.53 -4.50 -18.60
N ARG A 100 3.62 -5.10 -18.08
CA ARG A 100 3.96 -6.50 -18.41
C ARG A 100 2.95 -7.48 -17.82
N VAL A 101 2.51 -7.26 -16.57
CA VAL A 101 1.48 -8.07 -15.93
C VAL A 101 0.17 -7.98 -16.72
N LEU A 102 -0.27 -6.79 -17.13
CA LEU A 102 -1.45 -6.60 -17.99
C LEU A 102 -1.36 -7.39 -19.28
N ARG A 103 -0.20 -7.35 -19.94
CA ARG A 103 0.01 -8.13 -21.18
C ARG A 103 -0.13 -9.63 -20.95
N GLN A 104 0.36 -10.16 -19.84
CA GLN A 104 0.18 -11.57 -19.50
C GLN A 104 -1.28 -11.88 -19.19
N CYS A 105 -1.96 -11.03 -18.43
CA CYS A 105 -3.39 -11.20 -18.17
C CYS A 105 -4.22 -11.31 -19.46
N MET A 106 -3.95 -10.44 -20.43
CA MET A 106 -4.64 -10.46 -21.73
C MET A 106 -4.24 -11.67 -22.58
N ALA A 107 -2.97 -12.09 -22.56
CA ALA A 107 -2.48 -13.22 -23.35
C ALA A 107 -3.01 -14.58 -22.86
N HIS A 108 -3.37 -14.69 -21.59
CA HIS A 108 -3.90 -15.91 -20.95
C HIS A 108 -5.39 -15.82 -20.63
N ASP A 109 -6.09 -14.79 -21.10
CA ASP A 109 -7.53 -14.59 -20.87
C ASP A 109 -7.94 -14.79 -19.42
N VAL A 110 -7.17 -14.19 -18.46
CA VAL A 110 -7.45 -14.37 -17.05
C VAL A 110 -8.84 -13.87 -16.68
N GLY A 111 -9.54 -14.60 -15.80
CA GLY A 111 -10.93 -14.30 -15.45
C GLY A 111 -11.11 -12.98 -14.70
N LYS A 112 -10.08 -12.53 -13.96
CA LYS A 112 -10.09 -11.27 -13.20
C LYS A 112 -8.69 -10.76 -12.95
N MET A 113 -8.53 -9.43 -13.00
CA MET A 113 -7.36 -8.74 -12.43
C MET A 113 -7.80 -7.69 -11.41
N VAL A 114 -7.18 -7.66 -10.24
CA VAL A 114 -7.29 -6.56 -9.27
C VAL A 114 -5.93 -5.87 -9.17
N TYR A 115 -5.89 -4.62 -9.59
CA TYR A 115 -4.68 -3.79 -9.47
C TYR A 115 -4.72 -2.96 -8.19
N VAL A 116 -3.67 -3.02 -7.41
CA VAL A 116 -3.50 -2.18 -6.21
C VAL A 116 -2.79 -0.89 -6.60
N SER A 117 -3.59 0.17 -6.79
CA SER A 117 -3.13 1.53 -6.99
C SER A 117 -2.85 2.23 -5.64
N SER A 118 -3.24 3.47 -5.50
CA SER A 118 -3.17 4.28 -4.28
C SER A 118 -4.05 5.50 -4.42
N VAL A 119 -4.58 6.05 -3.33
CA VAL A 119 -5.23 7.36 -3.33
C VAL A 119 -4.31 8.50 -3.79
N HIS A 120 -2.99 8.29 -3.76
CA HIS A 120 -2.02 9.24 -4.35
C HIS A 120 -2.12 9.37 -5.87
N ALA A 121 -2.75 8.41 -6.56
CA ALA A 121 -3.02 8.51 -8.00
C ALA A 121 -4.19 9.46 -8.33
N ILE A 122 -4.94 9.88 -7.31
CA ILE A 122 -6.11 10.77 -7.45
C ILE A 122 -5.66 12.23 -7.31
N PRO A 123 -6.10 13.14 -8.19
CA PRO A 123 -5.84 14.57 -8.05
C PRO A 123 -6.33 15.13 -6.72
N GLU A 124 -5.54 15.99 -6.10
CA GLU A 124 -5.92 16.64 -4.85
C GLU A 124 -7.12 17.58 -5.07
N LYS A 125 -8.09 17.55 -4.15
CA LYS A 125 -9.20 18.51 -4.08
C LYS A 125 -8.94 19.54 -2.98
N PRO A 126 -9.55 20.75 -3.07
CA PRO A 126 -9.46 21.75 -2.01
C PRO A 126 -9.86 21.17 -0.64
N LYS A 127 -9.27 21.72 0.43
CA LYS A 127 -9.61 21.29 1.80
C LYS A 127 -11.10 21.45 2.08
N GLY A 128 -11.67 20.43 2.72
CA GLY A 128 -13.10 20.36 3.00
C GLY A 128 -13.93 19.68 1.90
N CYS A 129 -13.35 19.42 0.73
CA CYS A 129 -13.99 18.62 -0.31
C CYS A 129 -13.68 17.14 -0.09
N ILE A 130 -14.67 16.27 -0.27
CA ILE A 130 -14.47 14.82 -0.24
C ILE A 130 -13.83 14.38 -1.57
N ILE A 131 -12.77 13.59 -1.48
CA ILE A 131 -12.08 12.98 -2.62
C ILE A 131 -12.73 11.63 -2.90
N THR A 132 -13.12 11.44 -4.16
CA THR A 132 -13.71 10.20 -4.68
C THR A 132 -12.88 9.69 -5.86
N GLU A 133 -13.10 8.46 -6.26
CA GLU A 133 -12.47 7.85 -7.44
C GLU A 133 -13.04 8.34 -8.78
N ASP A 134 -14.08 9.15 -8.75
CA ASP A 134 -14.66 9.77 -9.94
C ASP A 134 -13.81 10.98 -10.38
N CYS A 135 -12.72 10.68 -11.08
CA CYS A 135 -11.74 11.64 -11.56
C CYS A 135 -10.92 11.07 -12.72
N GLU A 136 -10.24 11.94 -13.44
CA GLU A 136 -9.21 11.55 -14.40
C GLU A 136 -7.93 11.14 -13.67
N PHE A 137 -7.38 9.98 -14.03
CA PHE A 137 -6.10 9.49 -13.52
C PHE A 137 -5.00 9.85 -14.52
N SER A 138 -4.22 10.89 -14.22
CA SER A 138 -3.14 11.32 -15.09
C SER A 138 -1.91 11.74 -14.27
N PRO A 139 -0.69 11.38 -14.70
CA PRO A 139 0.54 11.81 -14.03
C PRO A 139 0.70 13.34 -13.97
N GLY A 140 0.08 14.06 -14.91
CA GLY A 140 0.12 15.54 -14.96
C GLY A 140 -0.73 16.21 -13.88
N LEU A 141 -1.66 15.50 -13.27
CA LEU A 141 -2.63 16.02 -12.30
C LEU A 141 -2.24 15.77 -10.84
N VAL A 142 -1.14 15.07 -10.59
CA VAL A 142 -0.69 14.69 -9.23
C VAL A 142 0.75 15.10 -8.97
N ASP A 143 1.09 15.30 -7.70
CA ASP A 143 2.42 15.72 -7.26
C ASP A 143 3.24 14.59 -6.66
N GLY A 144 4.54 14.57 -7.02
CA GLY A 144 5.52 13.58 -6.55
C GLY A 144 5.61 12.35 -7.45
N ASP A 145 6.84 11.84 -7.58
CA ASP A 145 7.14 10.75 -8.53
C ASP A 145 6.38 9.45 -8.21
N TYR A 146 6.17 9.16 -6.91
CA TYR A 146 5.36 8.01 -6.51
C TYR A 146 3.91 8.15 -7.00
N ALA A 147 3.29 9.29 -6.74
CA ALA A 147 1.92 9.57 -7.18
C ALA A 147 1.80 9.50 -8.71
N LYS A 148 2.74 10.12 -9.43
CA LYS A 148 2.80 10.09 -10.90
C LYS A 148 2.95 8.67 -11.44
N SER A 149 3.80 7.85 -10.82
CA SER A 149 3.97 6.45 -11.24
C SER A 149 2.71 5.61 -11.01
N LYS A 150 1.98 5.87 -9.91
CA LYS A 150 0.70 5.20 -9.63
C LYS A 150 -0.42 5.66 -10.56
N ALA A 151 -0.50 6.96 -10.86
CA ALA A 151 -1.46 7.49 -11.82
C ALA A 151 -1.22 6.89 -13.23
N ALA A 152 0.03 6.90 -13.72
CA ALA A 152 0.37 6.30 -15.01
C ALA A 152 0.04 4.80 -15.08
N ALA A 153 0.32 4.05 -14.03
CA ALA A 153 -0.01 2.63 -13.99
C ALA A 153 -1.53 2.39 -13.91
N THR A 154 -2.26 3.27 -13.21
CA THR A 154 -3.73 3.21 -13.13
C THR A 154 -4.37 3.46 -14.51
N GLU A 155 -3.86 4.44 -15.25
CA GLU A 155 -4.27 4.74 -16.63
C GLU A 155 -4.10 3.51 -17.54
N LEU A 156 -2.94 2.80 -17.47
CA LEU A 156 -2.72 1.56 -18.22
C LEU A 156 -3.74 0.44 -17.88
N VAL A 157 -4.20 0.37 -16.64
CA VAL A 157 -5.20 -0.63 -16.24
C VAL A 157 -6.59 -0.26 -16.78
N PHE A 158 -6.96 1.01 -16.79
CA PHE A 158 -8.19 1.47 -17.44
C PHE A 158 -8.17 1.17 -18.94
N ASP A 159 -7.07 1.50 -19.65
CA ASP A 159 -6.89 1.19 -21.06
C ASP A 159 -7.04 -0.31 -21.36
N ALA A 160 -6.49 -1.17 -20.49
CA ALA A 160 -6.62 -2.61 -20.64
C ALA A 160 -8.07 -3.09 -20.41
N ALA A 161 -8.78 -2.48 -19.47
CA ALA A 161 -10.19 -2.78 -19.22
C ALA A 161 -11.08 -2.36 -20.41
N GLU A 162 -10.83 -1.20 -21.02
CA GLU A 162 -11.52 -0.76 -22.25
C GLU A 162 -11.28 -1.72 -23.42
N ARG A 163 -10.13 -2.42 -23.45
CA ARG A 163 -9.81 -3.46 -24.43
C ARG A 163 -10.36 -4.85 -24.07
N GLY A 164 -11.19 -4.94 -23.02
CA GLY A 164 -11.92 -6.16 -22.66
C GLY A 164 -11.32 -6.97 -21.50
N LEU A 165 -10.18 -6.54 -20.89
CA LEU A 165 -9.69 -7.21 -19.71
C LEU A 165 -10.64 -6.94 -18.51
N ASN A 166 -11.07 -8.00 -17.83
CA ASN A 166 -11.84 -7.86 -16.59
C ASN A 166 -10.92 -7.38 -15.44
N ALA A 167 -10.52 -6.11 -15.49
CA ALA A 167 -9.65 -5.49 -14.51
C ALA A 167 -10.40 -4.46 -13.67
N SER A 168 -10.22 -4.52 -12.35
CA SER A 168 -10.69 -3.51 -11.38
C SER A 168 -9.52 -2.96 -10.59
N ILE A 169 -9.69 -1.76 -10.06
CA ILE A 169 -8.64 -1.03 -9.37
C ILE A 169 -9.07 -0.78 -7.92
N VAL A 170 -8.18 -1.03 -6.97
CA VAL A 170 -8.36 -0.58 -5.59
C VAL A 170 -7.36 0.52 -5.29
N LEU A 171 -7.80 1.53 -4.55
CA LEU A 171 -7.01 2.73 -4.20
C LEU A 171 -6.94 2.84 -2.66
N PRO A 172 -6.02 2.11 -2.03
CA PRO A 172 -5.85 2.22 -0.58
C PRO A 172 -5.31 3.58 -0.16
N SER A 173 -5.73 4.07 1.01
CA SER A 173 -5.11 5.19 1.70
C SER A 173 -3.83 4.75 2.43
N GLY A 174 -3.39 5.44 3.47
CA GLY A 174 -2.20 5.07 4.23
C GLY A 174 -2.37 3.75 4.98
N ILE A 175 -1.78 2.68 4.46
CA ILE A 175 -1.92 1.34 5.05
C ILE A 175 -1.06 1.22 6.30
N ILE A 176 -1.68 0.83 7.41
CA ILE A 176 -1.03 0.55 8.69
C ILE A 176 -1.60 -0.74 9.31
N GLY A 177 -0.95 -1.25 10.34
CA GLY A 177 -1.42 -2.42 11.07
C GLY A 177 -0.30 -3.34 11.53
N PRO A 178 -0.63 -4.49 12.14
CA PRO A 178 0.35 -5.49 12.52
C PRO A 178 0.96 -6.16 11.28
N GLY A 179 2.22 -6.58 11.40
CA GLY A 179 2.86 -7.37 10.36
C GLY A 179 3.74 -6.60 9.37
N ASP A 180 3.90 -5.27 9.48
CA ASP A 180 4.81 -4.51 8.61
C ASP A 180 6.28 -4.72 9.01
N LEU A 181 6.86 -5.83 8.54
CA LEU A 181 8.25 -6.21 8.80
C LEU A 181 9.24 -5.36 7.99
N GLN A 182 8.82 -4.85 6.85
CA GLN A 182 9.66 -3.99 6.01
C GLN A 182 9.81 -2.58 6.59
N GLY A 183 8.95 -2.20 7.55
CA GLY A 183 9.06 -0.95 8.29
C GLY A 183 8.72 0.27 7.46
N GLY A 184 7.51 0.36 6.95
CA GLY A 184 6.99 1.55 6.28
C GLY A 184 7.09 2.81 7.15
N SER A 185 6.88 3.97 6.54
CA SER A 185 7.13 5.28 7.20
C SER A 185 6.45 5.41 8.55
N PHE A 186 5.16 5.02 8.66
CA PHE A 186 4.45 5.12 9.94
C PHE A 186 4.94 4.08 10.95
N THR A 187 5.18 2.84 10.52
CA THR A 187 5.73 1.78 11.38
C THR A 187 7.09 2.17 11.95
N SER A 188 7.98 2.73 11.12
CA SER A 188 9.29 3.24 11.56
C SER A 188 9.17 4.40 12.56
N MET A 189 8.19 5.30 12.34
CA MET A 189 7.89 6.38 13.27
C MET A 189 7.36 5.84 14.61
N ALA A 190 6.45 4.87 14.59
CA ALA A 190 5.90 4.23 15.77
C ALA A 190 6.97 3.46 16.56
N LYS A 191 7.86 2.71 15.87
CA LYS A 191 9.04 2.07 16.50
C LYS A 191 9.93 3.09 17.21
N SER A 192 10.25 4.20 16.54
CA SER A 192 11.07 5.28 17.13
C SER A 192 10.38 5.93 18.33
N PHE A 193 9.06 6.11 18.27
CA PHE A 193 8.26 6.61 19.38
C PHE A 193 8.28 5.66 20.58
N LEU A 194 8.02 4.37 20.36
CA LEU A 194 8.03 3.34 21.40
C LEU A 194 9.41 3.18 22.06
N ALA A 195 10.48 3.44 21.31
CA ALA A 195 11.85 3.44 21.82
C ALA A 195 12.24 4.77 22.54
N GLY A 196 11.34 5.76 22.65
CA GLY A 196 11.66 7.09 23.22
C GLY A 196 12.61 7.94 22.36
N LYS A 197 12.81 7.55 21.08
CA LYS A 197 13.77 8.18 20.16
C LYS A 197 13.12 9.15 19.16
N LEU A 198 11.82 9.48 19.33
CA LEU A 198 11.08 10.42 18.48
C LEU A 198 10.86 11.76 19.21
N PRO A 199 11.84 12.70 19.22
CA PRO A 199 11.69 13.96 19.94
C PRO A 199 10.68 14.92 19.31
N LEU A 200 10.50 14.81 17.99
CA LEU A 200 9.68 15.70 17.18
C LEU A 200 8.70 14.91 16.32
N ALA A 201 7.48 15.42 16.22
CA ALA A 201 6.46 15.00 15.24
C ALA A 201 6.00 16.23 14.44
N VAL A 202 5.17 16.04 13.43
CA VAL A 202 4.66 17.13 12.57
C VAL A 202 3.18 17.31 12.84
N ARG A 203 2.72 18.56 12.87
CA ARG A 203 1.29 18.86 12.83
C ARG A 203 0.77 18.56 11.44
N GLY A 204 -0.30 17.78 11.36
CA GLY A 204 -0.90 17.33 10.13
C GLY A 204 -1.55 15.98 10.34
N GLY A 205 -2.20 15.48 9.32
CA GLY A 205 -2.86 14.20 9.36
C GLY A 205 -3.04 13.64 7.96
N TYR A 206 -3.50 12.42 7.94
CA TYR A 206 -3.78 11.72 6.69
C TYR A 206 -4.87 10.68 6.94
N ASP A 207 -5.44 10.11 5.89
CA ASP A 207 -6.32 8.97 6.02
C ASP A 207 -5.49 7.69 6.18
N PHE A 208 -5.83 6.89 7.19
CA PHE A 208 -5.17 5.61 7.45
C PHE A 208 -6.18 4.47 7.53
N VAL A 209 -5.78 3.33 7.02
CA VAL A 209 -6.60 2.12 6.93
C VAL A 209 -5.81 0.90 7.41
N ASP A 210 -6.51 -0.06 8.01
CA ASP A 210 -5.91 -1.34 8.43
C ASP A 210 -5.58 -2.22 7.22
N VAL A 211 -4.40 -2.81 7.23
CA VAL A 211 -3.93 -3.73 6.17
C VAL A 211 -4.88 -4.91 5.96
N ARG A 212 -5.51 -5.40 7.01
CA ARG A 212 -6.46 -6.53 6.98
C ARG A 212 -7.75 -6.13 6.27
N ASP A 213 -8.20 -4.89 6.45
CA ASP A 213 -9.41 -4.37 5.79
C ASP A 213 -9.14 -4.13 4.31
N VAL A 214 -7.93 -3.63 3.97
CA VAL A 214 -7.51 -3.50 2.57
C VAL A 214 -7.43 -4.88 1.90
N ALA A 215 -6.83 -5.89 2.57
CA ALA A 215 -6.76 -7.24 2.04
C ALA A 215 -8.17 -7.82 1.79
N ASN A 216 -9.10 -7.68 2.74
CA ASN A 216 -10.48 -8.10 2.56
C ASN A 216 -11.19 -7.32 1.43
N GLY A 217 -10.96 -6.01 1.32
CA GLY A 217 -11.48 -5.18 0.23
C GLY A 217 -10.99 -5.62 -1.15
N ILE A 218 -9.70 -6.01 -1.27
CA ILE A 218 -9.12 -6.57 -2.49
C ILE A 218 -9.82 -7.86 -2.87
N LEU A 219 -10.04 -8.78 -1.93
CA LEU A 219 -10.70 -10.04 -2.19
C LEU A 219 -12.18 -9.84 -2.57
N ALA A 220 -12.88 -8.94 -1.89
CA ALA A 220 -14.25 -8.58 -2.26
C ALA A 220 -14.30 -7.94 -3.65
N CYS A 221 -13.34 -7.09 -4.00
CA CYS A 221 -13.20 -6.53 -5.34
C CYS A 221 -12.89 -7.60 -6.39
N SER A 222 -12.14 -8.66 -6.06
CA SER A 222 -11.89 -9.78 -6.98
C SER A 222 -13.16 -10.54 -7.33
N GLU A 223 -14.11 -10.62 -6.41
CA GLU A 223 -15.37 -11.35 -6.58
C GLU A 223 -16.47 -10.50 -7.25
N SER A 224 -16.55 -9.21 -6.91
CA SER A 224 -17.68 -8.37 -7.32
C SER A 224 -17.31 -7.00 -7.91
N GLY A 225 -16.02 -6.65 -8.00
CA GLY A 225 -15.59 -5.41 -8.64
C GLY A 225 -15.92 -5.37 -10.14
N GLU A 226 -16.37 -4.22 -10.62
CA GLU A 226 -16.70 -4.04 -12.03
C GLU A 226 -15.45 -3.76 -12.87
N PRO A 227 -15.38 -4.28 -14.12
CA PRO A 227 -14.29 -3.93 -15.03
C PRO A 227 -14.24 -2.42 -15.28
N GLY A 228 -13.02 -1.85 -15.33
CA GLY A 228 -12.83 -0.42 -15.56
C GLY A 228 -13.36 0.48 -14.44
N LYS A 229 -13.48 -0.03 -13.20
CA LYS A 229 -13.87 0.77 -12.04
C LYS A 229 -12.76 0.79 -10.98
N GLY A 230 -12.60 1.97 -10.36
CA GLY A 230 -11.79 2.17 -9.17
C GLY A 230 -12.63 2.11 -7.92
N TYR A 231 -12.01 1.70 -6.80
CA TYR A 231 -12.64 1.66 -5.48
C TYR A 231 -11.64 2.14 -4.42
N ILE A 232 -11.93 3.27 -3.79
CA ILE A 232 -11.13 3.76 -2.68
C ILE A 232 -11.31 2.84 -1.47
N LEU A 233 -10.21 2.36 -0.91
CA LEU A 233 -10.18 1.60 0.34
C LEU A 233 -9.56 2.48 1.43
N SER A 234 -10.31 3.47 1.91
CA SER A 234 -9.90 4.37 2.99
C SER A 234 -10.42 3.90 4.33
N GLY A 235 -9.80 4.37 5.40
CA GLY A 235 -10.26 4.16 6.77
C GLY A 235 -10.80 5.46 7.36
N CYS A 236 -9.94 6.19 8.08
CA CYS A 236 -10.34 7.49 8.60
C CYS A 236 -9.19 8.49 8.60
N TYR A 237 -9.53 9.78 8.46
CA TYR A 237 -8.56 10.86 8.65
C TYR A 237 -8.19 10.98 10.12
N VAL A 238 -6.90 10.90 10.42
CA VAL A 238 -6.38 11.07 11.78
C VAL A 238 -5.08 11.85 11.79
N THR A 239 -4.89 12.73 12.78
CA THR A 239 -3.65 13.49 12.92
C THR A 239 -2.53 12.62 13.49
N ILE A 240 -1.28 12.88 13.06
CA ILE A 240 -0.09 12.20 13.61
C ILE A 240 -0.05 12.30 15.14
N ARG A 241 -0.42 13.45 15.69
CA ARG A 241 -0.51 13.63 17.15
C ARG A 241 -1.48 12.63 17.79
N ARG A 242 -2.68 12.47 17.21
CA ARG A 242 -3.70 11.54 17.72
C ARG A 242 -3.22 10.10 17.60
N MET A 243 -2.60 9.72 16.48
CA MET A 243 -2.04 8.38 16.30
C MET A 243 -0.98 8.05 17.37
N LEU A 244 -0.02 8.96 17.60
CA LEU A 244 1.01 8.76 18.63
C LEU A 244 0.42 8.73 20.05
N GLN A 245 -0.67 9.47 20.32
CA GLN A 245 -1.41 9.36 21.58
C GLN A 245 -2.05 7.98 21.77
N LEU A 246 -2.64 7.40 20.70
CA LEU A 246 -3.24 6.08 20.75
C LEU A 246 -2.18 4.97 20.93
N VAL A 247 -1.06 5.04 20.20
CA VAL A 247 0.09 4.15 20.38
C VAL A 247 0.65 4.26 21.80
N GLY A 248 0.83 5.49 22.32
CA GLY A 248 1.30 5.72 23.68
C GLY A 248 0.35 5.17 24.74
N LYS A 249 -0.97 5.32 24.55
CA LYS A 249 -1.98 4.75 25.44
C LYS A 249 -1.91 3.23 25.46
N ALA A 250 -1.82 2.58 24.27
CA ALA A 250 -1.71 1.13 24.16
C ALA A 250 -0.43 0.57 24.79
N ALA A 251 0.68 1.29 24.63
CA ALA A 251 1.97 0.94 25.24
C ALA A 251 2.16 1.41 26.68
N LYS A 252 1.18 2.09 27.29
CA LYS A 252 1.24 2.69 28.64
C LYS A 252 2.42 3.70 28.80
N LEU A 253 2.78 4.39 27.72
CA LEU A 253 3.86 5.38 27.72
C LEU A 253 3.35 6.77 28.11
N LYS A 254 4.16 7.49 28.92
CA LYS A 254 3.88 8.89 29.30
C LYS A 254 4.59 9.91 28.38
N TYR A 255 5.47 9.44 27.51
CA TYR A 255 6.26 10.27 26.60
C TYR A 255 5.38 10.92 25.51
N ARG A 256 5.62 12.20 25.22
CA ARG A 256 4.90 12.96 24.21
C ARG A 256 5.89 13.77 23.36
N PRO A 257 6.01 13.52 22.06
CA PRO A 257 6.88 14.30 21.19
C PRO A 257 6.32 15.72 21.00
N ILE A 258 7.21 16.68 20.77
CA ILE A 258 6.84 18.04 20.39
C ILE A 258 6.34 18.05 18.96
N CYS A 259 5.13 18.59 18.72
CA CYS A 259 4.56 18.68 17.38
C CYS A 259 4.94 20.01 16.73
N LEU A 260 5.80 19.96 15.72
CA LEU A 260 6.22 21.10 14.93
C LEU A 260 5.09 21.62 14.01
N PRO A 261 4.92 22.93 13.89
CA PRO A 261 4.08 23.53 12.84
C PRO A 261 4.57 23.14 11.45
N LEU A 262 3.64 22.99 10.48
CA LEU A 262 3.96 22.60 9.11
C LEU A 262 5.00 23.50 8.43
N GLY A 263 4.95 24.83 8.68
CA GLY A 263 5.93 25.76 8.11
C GLY A 263 7.36 25.45 8.53
N LEU A 264 7.60 25.18 9.82
CA LEU A 264 8.92 24.79 10.33
C LEU A 264 9.32 23.40 9.84
N ALA A 265 8.35 22.47 9.75
CA ALA A 265 8.60 21.14 9.22
C ALA A 265 9.05 21.19 7.75
N ARG A 266 8.42 22.03 6.91
CA ARG A 266 8.82 22.23 5.50
C ARG A 266 10.25 22.74 5.35
N LEU A 267 10.69 23.66 6.21
CA LEU A 267 12.06 24.19 6.19
C LEU A 267 13.09 23.13 6.63
N ALA A 268 12.76 22.29 7.60
CA ALA A 268 13.66 21.27 8.13
C ALA A 268 13.72 20.00 7.25
N ALA A 269 12.65 19.65 6.54
CA ALA A 269 12.53 18.38 5.82
C ALA A 269 13.65 18.11 4.81
N PRO A 270 14.12 19.07 3.96
CA PRO A 270 15.21 18.82 3.03
C PRO A 270 16.53 18.44 3.70
N TYR A 271 16.80 19.03 4.87
CA TYR A 271 18.00 18.71 5.65
C TYR A 271 17.93 17.28 6.20
N TYR A 272 16.79 16.91 6.80
CA TYR A 272 16.59 15.57 7.35
C TYR A 272 16.58 14.48 6.28
N GLU A 273 15.98 14.73 5.13
CA GLU A 273 16.01 13.80 4.00
C GLU A 273 17.45 13.54 3.54
N ARG A 274 18.25 14.58 3.28
CA ARG A 274 19.66 14.46 2.89
C ARG A 274 20.48 13.70 3.95
N ARG A 275 20.24 13.98 5.22
CA ARG A 275 20.92 13.29 6.33
C ARG A 275 20.53 11.82 6.39
N SER A 276 19.24 11.48 6.30
CA SER A 276 18.75 10.11 6.32
C SER A 276 19.30 9.29 5.15
N LEU A 277 19.34 9.87 3.94
CA LEU A 277 19.95 9.24 2.77
C LEU A 277 21.45 8.95 2.98
N ARG A 278 22.20 9.90 3.54
CA ARG A 278 23.63 9.73 3.85
C ARG A 278 23.87 8.66 4.92
N GLU A 279 23.03 8.64 5.96
CA GLU A 279 23.12 7.70 7.08
C GLU A 279 22.43 6.35 6.79
N ARG A 280 21.84 6.16 5.60
CA ARG A 280 21.05 4.97 5.18
C ARG A 280 19.91 4.65 6.18
N LYS A 281 19.30 5.68 6.75
CA LYS A 281 18.17 5.56 7.66
C LYS A 281 16.83 5.59 6.91
N PRO A 282 15.77 5.00 7.49
CA PRO A 282 14.43 5.08 6.90
C PRO A 282 13.98 6.52 6.65
N LEU A 283 13.37 6.75 5.48
CA LEU A 283 12.82 8.04 5.09
C LEU A 283 11.37 8.14 5.55
N PHE A 284 11.09 8.91 6.58
CA PHE A 284 9.71 9.24 7.00
C PHE A 284 9.47 10.74 7.14
N PHE A 285 10.52 11.56 7.11
CA PHE A 285 10.43 13.01 7.19
C PHE A 285 11.14 13.66 5.99
N THR A 286 10.38 13.81 4.90
CA THR A 286 10.83 14.36 3.62
C THR A 286 9.94 15.53 3.22
N PRO A 287 10.34 16.41 2.29
CA PRO A 287 9.46 17.44 1.73
C PRO A 287 8.14 16.87 1.22
N TYR A 288 8.17 15.72 0.54
CA TYR A 288 6.99 15.04 0.04
C TYR A 288 6.08 14.55 1.18
N SER A 289 6.62 13.85 2.19
CA SER A 289 5.80 13.40 3.33
C SER A 289 5.16 14.55 4.12
N VAL A 290 5.86 15.70 4.25
CA VAL A 290 5.31 16.89 4.89
C VAL A 290 4.19 17.52 4.03
N SER A 291 4.31 17.51 2.69
CA SER A 291 3.25 18.01 1.82
C SER A 291 2.01 17.11 1.89
N VAL A 292 2.18 15.79 1.92
CA VAL A 292 1.08 14.83 2.11
C VAL A 292 0.34 15.07 3.43
N LEU A 293 1.06 15.30 4.54
CA LEU A 293 0.43 15.60 5.84
C LEU A 293 -0.28 16.97 5.88
N ALA A 294 0.01 17.84 4.92
CA ALA A 294 -0.61 19.14 4.76
C ALA A 294 -1.77 19.14 3.76
N SER A 295 -1.89 18.09 2.96
CA SER A 295 -2.90 17.96 1.89
C SER A 295 -4.30 17.64 2.43
N ASN A 296 -5.27 17.55 1.53
CA ASN A 296 -6.61 17.08 1.85
C ASN A 296 -6.61 15.54 1.90
N GLY A 297 -6.78 14.97 3.09
CA GLY A 297 -6.83 13.52 3.30
C GLY A 297 -8.25 12.99 3.54
N GLN A 298 -9.29 13.67 3.04
CA GLN A 298 -10.69 13.24 3.23
C GLN A 298 -11.15 12.42 2.03
N PHE A 299 -10.92 11.11 2.09
CA PHE A 299 -11.34 10.15 1.06
C PHE A 299 -12.67 9.50 1.40
N SER A 300 -13.47 9.18 0.37
CA SER A 300 -14.70 8.43 0.51
C SER A 300 -14.50 7.00 0.02
N HIS A 301 -14.87 6.01 0.82
CA HIS A 301 -14.97 4.61 0.42
C HIS A 301 -16.41 4.20 0.08
N ALA A 302 -17.28 5.16 -0.23
CA ALA A 302 -18.71 4.88 -0.44
C ALA A 302 -18.95 3.87 -1.57
N ALA A 303 -18.24 3.99 -2.71
CA ALA A 303 -18.37 3.05 -3.81
C ALA A 303 -17.97 1.62 -3.44
N ALA A 304 -16.89 1.45 -2.65
CA ALA A 304 -16.49 0.15 -2.12
C ALA A 304 -17.52 -0.40 -1.13
N SER A 305 -18.07 0.45 -0.26
CA SER A 305 -19.11 0.04 0.70
C SER A 305 -20.38 -0.37 0.02
N GLU A 306 -20.84 0.37 -0.99
CA GLU A 306 -22.04 0.06 -1.77
C GLU A 306 -21.85 -1.23 -2.60
N ARG A 307 -20.69 -1.38 -3.25
CA ARG A 307 -20.47 -2.48 -4.18
C ARG A 307 -20.22 -3.82 -3.52
N PHE A 308 -19.44 -3.85 -2.42
CA PHE A 308 -19.03 -5.09 -1.76
C PHE A 308 -18.97 -5.00 -0.23
N ALA A 309 -19.82 -4.12 0.35
CA ALA A 309 -19.97 -3.97 1.80
C ALA A 309 -18.66 -3.71 2.55
N TYR A 310 -17.73 -2.96 1.93
CA TYR A 310 -16.48 -2.58 2.58
C TYR A 310 -16.75 -1.73 3.82
N GLN A 311 -16.19 -2.17 4.95
CA GLN A 311 -16.33 -1.49 6.24
C GLN A 311 -15.01 -1.57 7.00
N PRO A 312 -14.23 -0.47 7.05
CA PRO A 312 -12.96 -0.46 7.77
C PRO A 312 -13.19 -0.45 9.28
N ARG A 313 -12.29 -1.10 10.01
CA ARG A 313 -12.31 -1.13 11.47
C ARG A 313 -11.92 0.21 12.09
N PRO A 314 -12.30 0.46 13.35
CA PRO A 314 -11.89 1.66 14.08
C PRO A 314 -10.37 1.76 14.18
N ILE A 315 -9.83 2.97 14.00
CA ILE A 315 -8.37 3.23 14.05
C ILE A 315 -7.75 2.87 15.40
N GLU A 316 -8.52 2.96 16.48
CA GLU A 316 -8.10 2.58 17.82
C GLU A 316 -7.76 1.08 17.91
N GLU A 317 -8.52 0.22 17.25
CA GLU A 317 -8.25 -1.22 17.16
C GLU A 317 -6.97 -1.46 16.36
N THR A 318 -6.86 -0.88 15.16
CA THR A 318 -5.68 -1.00 14.31
C THR A 318 -4.40 -0.61 15.03
N LEU A 319 -4.39 0.56 15.69
CA LEU A 319 -3.21 1.04 16.40
C LEU A 319 -2.94 0.27 17.68
N GLY A 320 -3.97 -0.27 18.33
CA GLY A 320 -3.83 -1.18 19.46
C GLY A 320 -3.10 -2.46 19.06
N ASP A 321 -3.59 -3.15 18.03
CA ASP A 321 -3.02 -4.39 17.51
C ASP A 321 -1.60 -4.18 16.96
N MET A 322 -1.40 -3.10 16.20
CA MET A 322 -0.08 -2.73 15.70
C MET A 322 0.92 -2.49 16.84
N THR A 323 0.48 -1.80 17.91
CA THR A 323 1.36 -1.53 19.06
C THR A 323 1.70 -2.82 19.79
N ALA A 324 0.73 -3.72 20.03
CA ALA A 324 0.97 -5.02 20.64
C ALA A 324 1.98 -5.83 19.83
N TRP A 325 1.78 -5.91 18.51
CA TRP A 325 2.70 -6.59 17.60
C TRP A 325 4.13 -5.98 17.65
N LEU A 326 4.27 -4.66 17.63
CA LEU A 326 5.58 -3.99 17.70
C LEU A 326 6.32 -4.28 19.02
N LEU A 327 5.60 -4.34 20.13
CA LEU A 327 6.19 -4.68 21.43
C LEU A 327 6.63 -6.16 21.50
N GLU A 328 5.89 -7.07 20.83
CA GLU A 328 6.31 -8.48 20.72
C GLU A 328 7.55 -8.64 19.84
N GLN A 329 7.63 -7.94 18.69
CA GLN A 329 8.82 -7.95 17.84
C GLN A 329 10.05 -7.46 18.61
N ARG A 330 9.91 -6.37 19.34
CA ARG A 330 11.02 -5.83 20.14
C ARG A 330 11.56 -6.82 21.17
N LYS A 331 10.68 -7.61 21.82
CA LYS A 331 11.11 -8.64 22.76
C LYS A 331 11.89 -9.78 22.08
N LYS A 332 11.53 -10.11 20.82
CA LYS A 332 12.26 -11.11 20.02
C LYS A 332 13.64 -10.63 19.58
N ASP A 333 13.80 -9.34 19.33
CA ASP A 333 15.07 -8.73 18.93
C ASP A 333 16.04 -8.55 20.13
N GLU A 334 15.54 -8.57 21.38
CA GLU A 334 16.31 -8.43 22.62
C GLU A 334 16.78 -9.81 23.20
N VAL A 335 16.31 -10.93 22.64
CA VAL A 335 16.71 -12.32 22.97
C VAL A 335 17.71 -12.85 21.94
#